data_19ee1640c0f1401f1c4455a445cd1349
#
_entry.id   19ee1640c0f1401f1c4455a445cd1349
#
_cell.length_a   1.000
_cell.length_b   1.000
_cell.length_c   1.000
_cell.angle_alpha   90.00
_cell.angle_beta   90.00
_cell.angle_gamma   90.00
#
_symmetry.space_group_name_H-M   'P 1'
#
loop_
_entity.id
_entity.type
_entity.pdbx_description
1 polymer ?
#
loop_
_entity_poly.entity_id
_entity_poly.type
_entity_poly.pdbx_seq_one_letter_code
_entity_poly.pdbx_strand_id
1 'polypeptide(L)'
;MAKKKVTAVVEELLADFLAEEGLELYHCEFAKEGGDWFLKVFIDYAPEDTTPAAKAGAAEADAAQAEETAPRYIGTDECEKVSRYLSEQLDSSDPIEQNYYLMVSSPGMDRPLLKPSHWRRYVGEKIEIRLYRGKDGTKNITGTLDAYEEPGKANENEGNADEAAGSAQARITVTDEKGKVWTLEESEIAKANLAVVF
;
A
#
# COMPACT_ATOMS: atom_id res chain seq x y z
N MET A 1 19.98 9.15 23.39
CA MET A 1 19.02 8.20 22.79
C MET A 1 18.57 8.78 21.46
N ALA A 2 18.59 8.02 20.37
CA ALA A 2 18.11 8.53 19.07
C ALA A 2 16.60 8.80 19.19
N LYS A 3 16.17 10.00 18.81
CA LYS A 3 14.76 10.41 18.79
C LYS A 3 14.04 9.52 17.77
N LYS A 4 13.11 8.67 18.20
CA LYS A 4 12.30 7.84 17.28
C LYS A 4 11.57 8.75 16.31
N LYS A 5 11.43 8.34 15.05
CA LYS A 5 10.62 9.09 14.10
C LYS A 5 9.16 9.05 14.58
N VAL A 6 8.45 10.16 14.44
CA VAL A 6 7.02 10.28 14.80
C VAL A 6 6.19 9.13 14.21
N THR A 7 6.43 8.80 12.95
CA THR A 7 5.74 7.69 12.26
C THR A 7 5.96 6.34 12.93
N ALA A 8 7.17 6.05 13.44
CA ALA A 8 7.44 4.80 14.15
C ALA A 8 6.75 4.72 15.51
N VAL A 9 6.59 5.86 16.19
CA VAL A 9 5.81 5.93 17.44
C VAL A 9 4.33 5.69 17.16
N VAL A 10 3.78 6.27 16.10
CA VAL A 10 2.40 6.07 15.69
C VAL A 10 2.14 4.61 15.31
N GLU A 11 3.06 3.97 14.58
CA GLU A 11 2.98 2.55 14.24
C GLU A 11 2.92 1.68 15.50
N GLU A 12 3.76 1.95 16.51
CA GLU A 12 3.75 1.20 17.77
C GLU A 12 2.46 1.43 18.57
N LEU A 13 1.96 2.67 18.64
CA LEU A 13 0.74 3.00 19.38
C LEU A 13 -0.52 2.38 18.76
N LEU A 14 -0.55 2.25 17.45
CA LEU A 14 -1.71 1.74 16.72
C LEU A 14 -1.70 0.23 16.52
N ALA A 15 -0.54 -0.46 16.67
CA ALA A 15 -0.40 -1.86 16.26
C ALA A 15 -1.45 -2.79 16.88
N ASP A 16 -1.60 -2.76 18.20
CA ASP A 16 -2.52 -3.63 18.92
C ASP A 16 -3.99 -3.25 18.64
N PHE A 17 -4.29 -1.95 18.68
CA PHE A 17 -5.65 -1.46 18.44
C PHE A 17 -6.15 -1.77 17.04
N LEU A 18 -5.32 -1.56 16.01
CA LEU A 18 -5.71 -1.88 14.63
C LEU A 18 -5.91 -3.38 14.43
N ALA A 19 -5.07 -4.23 15.06
CA ALA A 19 -5.22 -5.68 14.99
C ALA A 19 -6.54 -6.14 15.62
N GLU A 20 -6.97 -5.56 16.76
CA GLU A 20 -8.24 -5.86 17.41
C GLU A 20 -9.46 -5.45 16.57
N GLU A 21 -9.35 -4.34 15.82
CA GLU A 21 -10.42 -3.84 14.94
C GLU A 21 -10.39 -4.47 13.52
N GLY A 22 -9.44 -5.38 13.23
CA GLY A 22 -9.29 -5.99 11.90
C GLY A 22 -8.80 -5.00 10.84
N LEU A 23 -8.09 -3.96 11.28
CA LEU A 23 -7.54 -2.88 10.44
C LEU A 23 -6.02 -3.00 10.31
N GLU A 24 -5.45 -2.31 9.33
CA GLU A 24 -4.01 -2.14 9.18
C GLU A 24 -3.62 -0.68 8.98
N LEU A 25 -2.42 -0.32 9.42
CA LEU A 25 -1.79 0.94 9.07
C LEU A 25 -1.22 0.85 7.65
N TYR A 26 -1.98 1.38 6.69
CA TYR A 26 -1.56 1.41 5.30
C TYR A 26 -0.31 2.30 5.12
N HIS A 27 -0.39 3.53 5.58
CA HIS A 27 0.69 4.52 5.54
C HIS A 27 0.55 5.57 6.63
N CYS A 28 1.67 6.11 7.09
CA CYS A 28 1.72 7.23 8.03
C CYS A 28 2.77 8.25 7.57
N GLU A 29 2.39 9.51 7.54
CA GLU A 29 3.26 10.62 7.15
C GLU A 29 3.16 11.76 8.18
N PHE A 30 4.31 12.32 8.56
CA PHE A 30 4.39 13.55 9.36
C PHE A 30 5.11 14.61 8.54
N ALA A 31 4.35 15.54 7.96
CA ALA A 31 4.84 16.52 7.01
C ALA A 31 4.40 17.94 7.35
N LYS A 32 5.20 18.91 6.92
CA LYS A 32 4.85 20.33 7.01
C LYS A 32 4.27 20.82 5.70
N GLU A 33 3.03 21.31 5.73
CA GLU A 33 2.33 21.83 4.57
C GLU A 33 1.81 23.25 4.85
N GLY A 34 2.13 24.20 3.99
CA GLY A 34 1.64 25.58 4.09
C GLY A 34 2.02 26.35 5.36
N GLY A 35 2.83 25.80 6.24
CA GLY A 35 3.20 26.41 7.53
C GLY A 35 2.84 25.55 8.73
N ASP A 36 1.83 24.71 8.62
CA ASP A 36 1.34 23.80 9.67
C ASP A 36 1.90 22.39 9.50
N TRP A 37 1.97 21.66 10.63
CA TRP A 37 2.34 20.26 10.62
C TRP A 37 1.10 19.37 10.57
N PHE A 38 1.18 18.31 9.76
CA PHE A 38 0.13 17.32 9.62
C PHE A 38 0.67 15.93 9.93
N LEU A 39 -0.01 15.24 10.82
CA LEU A 39 0.14 13.81 11.03
C LEU A 39 -0.99 13.12 10.26
N LYS A 40 -0.65 12.57 9.09
CA LYS A 40 -1.58 11.87 8.22
C LYS A 40 -1.45 10.37 8.46
N VAL A 41 -2.55 9.74 8.81
CA VAL A 41 -2.65 8.31 9.10
C VAL A 41 -3.65 7.71 8.13
N PHE A 42 -3.19 6.80 7.28
CA PHE A 42 -4.03 6.10 6.33
C PHE A 42 -4.25 4.68 6.82
N ILE A 43 -5.51 4.28 6.98
CA ILE A 43 -5.92 2.97 7.47
C ILE A 43 -6.67 2.19 6.41
N ASP A 44 -6.52 0.88 6.40
CA ASP A 44 -7.26 -0.02 5.52
C ASP A 44 -7.66 -1.29 6.29
N TYR A 45 -8.52 -2.12 5.72
CA TYR A 45 -8.78 -3.44 6.29
C TYR A 45 -7.57 -4.35 6.16
N ALA A 46 -7.33 -5.18 7.17
CA ALA A 46 -6.24 -6.14 7.18
C ALA A 46 -6.35 -7.14 6.01
N PRO A 47 -5.22 -7.65 5.48
CA PRO A 47 -5.20 -8.49 4.28
C PRO A 47 -6.05 -9.76 4.35
N GLU A 48 -6.29 -10.30 5.52
CA GLU A 48 -7.09 -11.51 5.74
C GLU A 48 -8.54 -11.34 5.29
N ASP A 49 -9.07 -10.11 5.39
CA ASP A 49 -10.41 -9.75 4.95
C ASP A 49 -10.49 -9.28 3.49
N THR A 50 -9.34 -9.06 2.85
CA THR A 50 -9.26 -8.48 1.50
C THR A 50 -8.62 -9.38 0.45
N THR A 51 -8.26 -10.63 0.80
CA THR A 51 -7.51 -11.52 -0.10
C THR A 51 -8.29 -11.83 -1.39
N PRO A 52 -7.61 -11.83 -2.56
CA PRO A 52 -8.19 -12.29 -3.83
C PRO A 52 -8.66 -13.75 -3.82
N ALA A 53 -8.23 -14.56 -2.84
CA ALA A 53 -8.74 -15.91 -2.63
C ALA A 53 -10.23 -15.93 -2.32
N ALA A 54 -10.78 -14.86 -1.73
CA ALA A 54 -12.22 -14.68 -1.59
C ALA A 54 -12.89 -14.43 -2.97
N LYS A 55 -12.16 -13.85 -3.94
CA LYS A 55 -12.64 -13.65 -5.32
C LYS A 55 -12.60 -14.94 -6.15
N ALA A 56 -11.68 -15.87 -5.88
CA ALA A 56 -11.54 -17.12 -6.64
C ALA A 56 -12.52 -18.22 -6.20
N GLY A 57 -13.05 -18.15 -4.98
CA GLY A 57 -14.08 -19.08 -4.46
C GLY A 57 -15.51 -18.72 -4.85
N ALA A 58 -15.75 -17.51 -5.37
CA ALA A 58 -17.09 -16.98 -5.68
C ALA A 58 -17.69 -17.46 -7.02
N ALA A 59 -17.00 -18.34 -7.76
CA ALA A 59 -17.50 -18.81 -9.06
C ALA A 59 -18.61 -19.87 -8.97
N GLU A 60 -18.93 -20.40 -7.79
CA GLU A 60 -19.97 -21.45 -7.60
C GLU A 60 -20.88 -21.24 -6.38
N ALA A 61 -21.01 -20.02 -5.84
CA ALA A 61 -21.92 -19.75 -4.71
C ALA A 61 -23.19 -19.03 -5.18
N ASP A 62 -24.32 -19.64 -4.79
CA ASP A 62 -25.70 -19.23 -5.03
C ASP A 62 -25.95 -17.73 -4.72
N ALA A 63 -26.81 -17.09 -5.50
CA ALA A 63 -27.10 -15.65 -5.49
C ALA A 63 -27.59 -15.04 -4.14
N ALA A 64 -27.71 -15.84 -3.10
CA ALA A 64 -28.11 -15.39 -1.74
C ALA A 64 -26.95 -15.01 -0.83
N GLN A 65 -25.67 -15.24 -1.23
CA GLN A 65 -24.46 -14.92 -0.46
C GLN A 65 -23.62 -13.80 -1.10
N ALA A 66 -24.16 -13.11 -2.08
CA ALA A 66 -23.44 -12.06 -2.82
C ALA A 66 -23.20 -10.76 -2.01
N GLU A 67 -23.83 -10.60 -0.86
CA GLU A 67 -23.61 -9.40 -0.01
C GLU A 67 -22.32 -9.48 0.84
N GLU A 68 -21.76 -10.67 1.06
CA GLU A 68 -20.60 -10.88 1.93
C GLU A 68 -19.24 -10.72 1.19
N THR A 69 -19.25 -10.62 -0.13
CA THR A 69 -18.04 -10.52 -0.98
C THR A 69 -17.80 -9.14 -1.58
N ALA A 70 -18.62 -8.14 -1.24
CA ALA A 70 -18.36 -6.76 -1.68
C ALA A 70 -17.07 -6.22 -1.05
N PRO A 71 -16.22 -5.49 -1.82
CA PRO A 71 -15.03 -4.89 -1.25
C PRO A 71 -15.42 -3.94 -0.10
N ARG A 72 -14.93 -4.22 1.09
CA ARG A 72 -15.13 -3.35 2.25
C ARG A 72 -14.26 -2.12 2.10
N TYR A 73 -14.85 -0.96 2.26
CA TYR A 73 -14.16 0.33 2.25
C TYR A 73 -14.17 0.94 3.63
N ILE A 74 -13.06 1.53 4.04
CA ILE A 74 -12.96 2.30 5.27
C ILE A 74 -13.96 3.46 5.24
N GLY A 75 -14.84 3.50 6.21
CA GLY A 75 -15.83 4.55 6.41
C GLY A 75 -15.38 5.60 7.42
N THR A 76 -16.29 6.51 7.73
CA THR A 76 -16.09 7.56 8.74
C THR A 76 -15.98 7.01 10.14
N ASP A 77 -16.69 5.91 10.44
CA ASP A 77 -16.74 5.31 11.78
C ASP A 77 -15.39 4.71 12.18
N GLU A 78 -14.73 3.98 11.25
CA GLU A 78 -13.38 3.46 11.45
C GLU A 78 -12.38 4.59 11.62
N CYS A 79 -12.45 5.63 10.78
CA CYS A 79 -11.58 6.79 10.89
C CYS A 79 -11.76 7.51 12.22
N GLU A 80 -13.00 7.68 12.69
CA GLU A 80 -13.30 8.33 13.97
C GLU A 80 -12.75 7.53 15.15
N LYS A 81 -12.98 6.20 15.17
CA LYS A 81 -12.47 5.32 16.22
C LYS A 81 -10.94 5.41 16.33
N VAL A 82 -10.23 5.26 15.21
CA VAL A 82 -8.77 5.33 15.17
C VAL A 82 -8.28 6.73 15.55
N SER A 83 -8.94 7.80 15.09
CA SER A 83 -8.58 9.18 15.41
C SER A 83 -8.70 9.46 16.91
N ARG A 84 -9.78 9.03 17.54
CA ARG A 84 -9.99 9.21 18.99
C ARG A 84 -8.95 8.45 19.79
N TYR A 85 -8.76 7.17 19.48
CA TYR A 85 -7.77 6.35 20.17
C TYR A 85 -6.37 6.92 20.06
N LEU A 86 -5.95 7.26 18.83
CA LEU A 86 -4.61 7.79 18.59
C LEU A 86 -4.40 9.15 19.27
N SER A 87 -5.42 10.03 19.27
CA SER A 87 -5.34 11.33 19.96
C SER A 87 -5.08 11.14 21.46
N GLU A 88 -5.83 10.24 22.12
CA GLU A 88 -5.65 9.94 23.55
C GLU A 88 -4.23 9.38 23.86
N GLN A 89 -3.72 8.50 22.99
CA GLN A 89 -2.37 7.95 23.15
C GLN A 89 -1.27 8.99 22.94
N LEU A 90 -1.44 9.86 21.95
CA LEU A 90 -0.50 10.94 21.66
C LEU A 90 -0.50 12.00 22.77
N ASP A 91 -1.68 12.36 23.31
CA ASP A 91 -1.80 13.29 24.42
C ASP A 91 -1.16 12.74 25.71
N SER A 92 -1.26 11.43 25.94
CA SER A 92 -0.66 10.78 27.12
C SER A 92 0.86 10.68 27.03
N SER A 93 1.41 10.43 25.84
CA SER A 93 2.85 10.20 25.64
C SER A 93 3.62 11.44 25.17
N ASP A 94 2.92 12.45 24.66
CA ASP A 94 3.44 13.74 24.15
C ASP A 94 4.74 13.60 23.31
N PRO A 95 4.77 12.75 22.28
CA PRO A 95 6.00 12.46 21.54
C PRO A 95 6.33 13.52 20.49
N ILE A 96 5.40 14.46 20.20
CA ILE A 96 5.50 15.46 19.14
C ILE A 96 5.58 16.87 19.75
N GLU A 97 6.70 17.52 19.58
CA GLU A 97 6.93 18.87 20.14
C GLU A 97 6.19 19.99 19.38
N GLN A 98 5.85 19.75 18.13
CA GLN A 98 5.20 20.75 17.27
C GLN A 98 3.68 20.68 17.41
N ASN A 99 3.02 21.83 17.30
CA ASN A 99 1.58 21.82 17.06
C ASN A 99 1.30 21.18 15.68
N TYR A 100 0.35 20.25 15.62
CA TYR A 100 0.02 19.52 14.42
C TYR A 100 -1.49 19.25 14.32
N TYR A 101 -1.93 18.97 13.12
CA TYR A 101 -3.27 18.46 12.84
C TYR A 101 -3.20 16.95 12.61
N LEU A 102 -4.01 16.19 13.36
CA LEU A 102 -4.19 14.77 13.15
C LEU A 102 -5.26 14.55 12.06
N MET A 103 -4.90 13.81 11.03
CA MET A 103 -5.80 13.40 9.95
C MET A 103 -5.79 11.88 9.83
N VAL A 104 -6.95 11.25 10.00
CA VAL A 104 -7.13 9.81 9.78
C VAL A 104 -8.08 9.62 8.60
N SER A 105 -7.67 8.84 7.61
CA SER A 105 -8.51 8.59 6.42
C SER A 105 -8.16 7.24 5.76
N SER A 106 -9.00 6.82 4.80
CA SER A 106 -8.64 5.72 3.90
C SER A 106 -7.57 6.18 2.90
N PRO A 107 -6.77 5.24 2.33
CA PRO A 107 -5.77 5.57 1.31
C PRO A 107 -6.39 5.96 -0.05
N GLY A 108 -7.71 5.80 -0.21
CA GLY A 108 -8.41 6.09 -1.47
C GLY A 108 -8.37 4.94 -2.47
N MET A 109 -9.01 5.13 -3.62
CA MET A 109 -9.02 4.16 -4.72
C MET A 109 -7.72 4.19 -5.54
N ASP A 110 -7.10 5.36 -5.66
CA ASP A 110 -5.82 5.60 -6.33
C ASP A 110 -4.62 5.45 -5.38
N ARG A 111 -4.76 4.58 -4.40
CA ARG A 111 -3.81 4.39 -3.30
C ARG A 111 -2.38 4.14 -3.75
N PRO A 112 -1.39 4.75 -3.07
CA PRO A 112 0.01 4.58 -3.43
C PRO A 112 0.55 3.21 -3.01
N LEU A 113 1.37 2.58 -3.85
CA LEU A 113 2.09 1.34 -3.56
C LEU A 113 3.44 1.67 -2.94
N LEU A 114 3.56 1.61 -1.61
CA LEU A 114 4.71 2.10 -0.85
C LEU A 114 5.51 0.99 -0.15
N LYS A 115 4.89 -0.17 0.08
CA LYS A 115 5.49 -1.28 0.83
C LYS A 115 5.48 -2.55 -0.02
N PRO A 116 6.39 -3.51 0.19
CA PRO A 116 6.37 -4.81 -0.46
C PRO A 116 5.02 -5.54 -0.36
N SER A 117 4.33 -5.42 0.79
CA SER A 117 3.00 -5.97 1.01
C SER A 117 1.95 -5.39 0.07
N HIS A 118 2.05 -4.10 -0.27
CA HIS A 118 1.12 -3.46 -1.21
C HIS A 118 1.30 -4.03 -2.62
N TRP A 119 2.55 -4.15 -3.09
CA TRP A 119 2.83 -4.72 -4.41
C TRP A 119 2.29 -6.14 -4.55
N ARG A 120 2.50 -7.00 -3.54
CA ARG A 120 1.99 -8.39 -3.56
C ARG A 120 0.47 -8.47 -3.56
N ARG A 121 -0.19 -7.58 -2.79
CA ARG A 121 -1.66 -7.54 -2.69
C ARG A 121 -2.32 -7.21 -4.03
N TYR A 122 -1.68 -6.35 -4.82
CA TYR A 122 -2.27 -5.81 -6.04
C TYR A 122 -1.72 -6.42 -7.33
N VAL A 123 -1.06 -7.59 -7.25
CA VAL A 123 -0.74 -8.39 -8.45
C VAL A 123 -2.04 -8.76 -9.17
N GLY A 124 -2.09 -8.50 -10.47
CA GLY A 124 -3.27 -8.64 -11.33
C GLY A 124 -4.13 -7.39 -11.47
N GLU A 125 -3.89 -6.35 -10.68
CA GLU A 125 -4.63 -5.09 -10.75
C GLU A 125 -3.94 -4.08 -11.69
N LYS A 126 -4.72 -3.12 -12.19
CA LYS A 126 -4.18 -2.02 -12.99
C LYS A 126 -3.48 -1.01 -12.10
N ILE A 127 -2.28 -0.61 -12.50
CA ILE A 127 -1.46 0.37 -11.79
C ILE A 127 -0.97 1.46 -12.73
N GLU A 128 -0.67 2.62 -12.15
CA GLU A 128 0.01 3.72 -12.81
C GLU A 128 1.37 3.92 -12.13
N ILE A 129 2.44 3.84 -12.93
CA ILE A 129 3.82 4.03 -12.48
C ILE A 129 4.39 5.29 -13.13
N ARG A 130 5.03 6.13 -12.31
CA ARG A 130 5.84 7.23 -12.77
C ARG A 130 7.30 6.95 -12.47
N LEU A 131 8.15 7.03 -13.50
CA LEU A 131 9.59 6.80 -13.39
C LEU A 131 10.36 8.09 -13.08
N TYR A 132 11.48 7.98 -12.36
CA TYR A 132 12.42 9.09 -12.17
C TYR A 132 13.05 9.49 -13.51
N ARG A 133 13.44 8.51 -14.32
CA ARG A 133 13.99 8.70 -15.66
C ARG A 133 13.11 7.99 -16.68
N GLY A 134 12.88 8.63 -17.82
CA GLY A 134 12.13 7.99 -18.90
C GLY A 134 12.87 6.75 -19.42
N LYS A 135 12.11 5.66 -19.62
CA LYS A 135 12.54 4.41 -20.23
C LYS A 135 11.80 4.28 -21.57
N ASP A 136 12.53 4.05 -22.66
CA ASP A 136 11.96 4.00 -24.03
C ASP A 136 11.10 5.24 -24.39
N GLY A 137 11.52 6.42 -23.94
CA GLY A 137 10.82 7.68 -24.21
C GLY A 137 9.57 7.94 -23.35
N THR A 138 9.22 7.03 -22.43
CA THR A 138 8.02 7.12 -21.57
C THR A 138 8.43 7.28 -20.11
N LYS A 139 7.77 8.20 -19.40
CA LYS A 139 7.94 8.38 -17.95
C LYS A 139 6.77 7.82 -17.14
N ASN A 140 5.60 7.72 -17.74
CA ASN A 140 4.40 7.20 -17.10
C ASN A 140 4.00 5.90 -17.81
N ILE A 141 3.80 4.86 -17.05
CA ILE A 141 3.40 3.53 -17.52
C ILE A 141 2.10 3.20 -16.80
N THR A 142 1.04 2.92 -17.57
CA THR A 142 -0.22 2.40 -17.05
C THR A 142 -0.40 1.00 -17.60
N GLY A 143 -0.63 0.03 -16.74
CA GLY A 143 -0.74 -1.36 -17.12
C GLY A 143 -1.16 -2.26 -15.96
N THR A 144 -1.20 -3.55 -16.22
CA THR A 144 -1.48 -4.57 -15.20
C THR A 144 -0.19 -4.98 -14.51
N LEU A 145 -0.20 -5.04 -13.18
CA LEU A 145 0.91 -5.56 -12.39
C LEU A 145 0.93 -7.09 -12.50
N ASP A 146 1.87 -7.63 -13.25
CA ASP A 146 1.95 -9.08 -13.49
C ASP A 146 2.68 -9.80 -12.35
N ALA A 147 3.79 -9.24 -11.86
CA ALA A 147 4.60 -9.84 -10.81
C ALA A 147 5.35 -8.80 -9.98
N TYR A 148 5.59 -9.16 -8.71
CA TYR A 148 6.48 -8.48 -7.80
C TYR A 148 7.46 -9.48 -7.20
N GLU A 149 8.75 -9.28 -7.40
CA GLU A 149 9.83 -10.11 -6.89
C GLU A 149 10.63 -9.35 -5.83
N GLU A 150 10.74 -9.96 -4.64
CA GLU A 150 11.52 -9.36 -3.56
C GLU A 150 13.04 -9.47 -3.80
N PRO A 151 13.83 -8.56 -3.24
CA PRO A 151 15.28 -8.67 -3.26
C PRO A 151 15.74 -10.00 -2.66
N GLY A 152 16.57 -10.75 -3.40
CA GLY A 152 17.17 -12.01 -2.92
C GLY A 152 16.32 -13.26 -2.98
N LYS A 153 15.09 -13.21 -3.47
CA LYS A 153 14.28 -14.41 -3.79
C LYS A 153 14.23 -14.59 -5.30
N ALA A 154 15.09 -15.44 -5.84
CA ALA A 154 14.93 -15.95 -7.20
C ALA A 154 13.73 -16.91 -7.24
N ASN A 155 12.81 -16.71 -8.17
CA ASN A 155 11.75 -17.70 -8.43
C ASN A 155 12.39 -19.01 -8.93
N GLU A 156 12.16 -20.11 -8.21
CA GLU A 156 12.63 -21.45 -8.57
C GLU A 156 11.92 -22.04 -9.82
N ASN A 157 11.06 -21.26 -10.49
CA ASN A 157 10.13 -21.79 -11.52
C ASN A 157 10.40 -21.36 -12.97
N GLU A 158 11.43 -20.58 -13.28
CA GLU A 158 11.79 -20.29 -14.66
C GLU A 158 13.23 -20.70 -14.98
N GLY A 159 13.34 -21.75 -15.80
CA GLY A 159 14.59 -22.41 -16.17
C GLY A 159 15.47 -21.63 -17.16
N ASN A 160 15.90 -20.42 -16.81
CA ASN A 160 17.00 -19.71 -17.44
C ASN A 160 18.01 -19.28 -16.37
N ALA A 161 19.01 -20.14 -16.16
CA ALA A 161 19.97 -20.06 -15.07
C ALA A 161 21.09 -19.01 -15.27
N ASP A 162 21.09 -18.19 -16.31
CA ASP A 162 22.19 -17.28 -16.61
C ASP A 162 21.96 -15.79 -16.28
N GLU A 163 20.76 -15.38 -15.83
CA GLU A 163 20.50 -14.01 -15.35
C GLU A 163 20.07 -13.88 -13.88
N ALA A 164 20.07 -14.97 -13.15
CA ALA A 164 19.70 -15.03 -11.73
C ALA A 164 20.86 -14.67 -10.78
N ALA A 165 21.70 -13.70 -11.13
CA ALA A 165 22.53 -13.02 -10.14
C ALA A 165 21.62 -12.10 -9.35
N GLY A 166 21.26 -12.52 -8.10
CA GLY A 166 20.28 -11.88 -7.25
C GLY A 166 20.33 -10.35 -7.31
N SER A 167 19.31 -9.75 -7.91
CA SER A 167 19.13 -8.31 -7.88
C SER A 167 19.03 -7.88 -6.42
N ALA A 168 19.88 -6.93 -6.01
CA ALA A 168 19.83 -6.36 -4.66
C ALA A 168 18.57 -5.51 -4.42
N GLN A 169 17.70 -5.40 -5.43
CA GLN A 169 16.50 -4.56 -5.44
C GLN A 169 15.27 -5.36 -5.90
N ALA A 170 14.10 -4.95 -5.44
CA ALA A 170 12.84 -5.53 -5.89
C ALA A 170 12.62 -5.28 -7.38
N ARG A 171 12.07 -6.29 -8.07
CA ARG A 171 11.73 -6.25 -9.48
C ARG A 171 10.23 -6.25 -9.66
N ILE A 172 9.73 -5.36 -10.49
CA ILE A 172 8.31 -5.16 -10.78
C ILE A 172 8.09 -5.40 -12.26
N THR A 173 7.17 -6.30 -12.60
CA THR A 173 6.78 -6.60 -13.98
C THR A 173 5.38 -6.08 -14.25
N VAL A 174 5.22 -5.30 -15.31
CA VAL A 174 3.96 -4.65 -15.69
C VAL A 174 3.73 -4.80 -17.18
N THR A 175 2.55 -5.24 -17.58
CA THR A 175 2.12 -5.25 -19.00
C THR A 175 1.23 -4.05 -19.28
N ASP A 176 1.66 -3.19 -20.20
CA ASP A 176 0.88 -2.02 -20.60
C ASP A 176 -0.31 -2.39 -21.50
N GLU A 177 -1.21 -1.43 -21.76
CA GLU A 177 -2.41 -1.63 -22.60
C GLU A 177 -2.10 -2.02 -24.06
N LYS A 178 -0.85 -1.84 -24.49
CA LYS A 178 -0.37 -2.22 -25.83
C LYS A 178 0.24 -3.62 -25.86
N GLY A 179 0.24 -4.32 -24.72
CA GLY A 179 0.83 -5.66 -24.57
C GLY A 179 2.36 -5.63 -24.41
N LYS A 180 2.98 -4.47 -24.18
CA LYS A 180 4.41 -4.39 -23.92
C LYS A 180 4.67 -4.67 -22.44
N VAL A 181 5.58 -5.62 -22.20
CA VAL A 181 6.04 -5.96 -20.85
C VAL A 181 7.17 -5.02 -20.43
N TRP A 182 7.03 -4.44 -19.25
CA TRP A 182 8.01 -3.57 -18.61
C TRP A 182 8.54 -4.29 -17.37
N THR A 183 9.84 -4.47 -17.32
CA THR A 183 10.54 -4.91 -16.11
C THR A 183 11.27 -3.72 -15.52
N LEU A 184 10.92 -3.37 -14.29
CA LEU A 184 11.38 -2.18 -13.58
C LEU A 184 12.00 -2.58 -12.24
N GLU A 185 13.04 -1.87 -11.84
CA GLU A 185 13.55 -1.92 -10.46
C GLU A 185 12.80 -0.89 -9.61
N GLU A 186 12.58 -1.19 -8.35
CA GLU A 186 11.91 -0.27 -7.41
C GLU A 186 12.59 1.10 -7.37
N SER A 187 13.93 1.14 -7.52
CA SER A 187 14.72 2.38 -7.59
C SER A 187 14.46 3.26 -8.82
N GLU A 188 13.92 2.70 -9.90
CA GLU A 188 13.54 3.45 -11.11
C GLU A 188 12.20 4.17 -10.92
N ILE A 189 11.40 3.76 -9.92
CA ILE A 189 10.02 4.21 -9.71
C ILE A 189 9.99 5.43 -8.78
N ALA A 190 9.48 6.54 -9.29
CA ALA A 190 9.26 7.76 -8.52
C ALA A 190 7.93 7.71 -7.74
N LYS A 191 6.91 7.11 -8.33
CA LYS A 191 5.58 6.96 -7.74
C LYS A 191 4.86 5.80 -8.42
N ALA A 192 4.13 5.02 -7.64
CA ALA A 192 3.21 4.01 -8.16
C ALA A 192 1.90 4.06 -7.39
N ASN A 193 0.78 3.99 -8.10
CA ASN A 193 -0.56 4.02 -7.54
C ASN A 193 -1.42 2.95 -8.24
N LEU A 194 -2.51 2.52 -7.58
CA LEU A 194 -3.57 1.83 -8.31
C LEU A 194 -4.19 2.77 -9.35
N ALA A 195 -4.45 2.24 -10.53
CA ALA A 195 -5.15 2.98 -11.58
C ALA A 195 -6.67 2.85 -11.37
N VAL A 196 -7.36 3.99 -11.30
CA VAL A 196 -8.82 4.00 -11.24
C VAL A 196 -9.34 3.78 -12.67
N VAL A 197 -10.06 2.68 -12.88
CA VAL A 197 -10.71 2.36 -14.15
C VAL A 197 -12.18 2.77 -14.03
N PHE A 198 -12.60 3.71 -14.88
CA PHE A 198 -14.00 4.15 -15.00
C PHE A 198 -14.71 3.44 -16.13
#